data_5415ed28c54f72e1f1ef91216910c22e
#
_entry.id   5415ed28c54f72e1f1ef91216910c22e
#
_cell.length_a   1.000
_cell.length_b   1.000
_cell.length_c   1.000
_cell.angle_alpha   90.00
_cell.angle_beta   90.00
_cell.angle_gamma   90.00
#
_symmetry.space_group_name_H-M   'P 1'
#
loop_
_entity.id
_entity.type
_entity.pdbx_description
1 polymer ?
#
loop_
_entity_poly.entity_id
_entity_poly.type
_entity_poly.pdbx_seq_one_letter_code
_entity_poly.pdbx_strand_id
1 'polypeptide(L)'
;FNKILITGSDEPLIIYVKNFIIEDFKKRNFFIDVSNSFNGDSMGSLFSENKTLFVVSDFPTNKEPQPKSNTQSILVASLNGKKTNSVKPALVKNKEGLVVECYLLSRSSKEYTLKNYIEVNNLALSSDVFWYVIENFDNSYVVFIKQLEMLSLYNKKIDLISDIEKITFVDNKIEINKIFFNIFKENKILTNAFNKSINSLSDFYIFLNSTKLYLEIIKNSNDTESALYNFPRYLFAEKDVFLNIYNKTNKDKLIKIYKNISRVELLVRQNSELYLIFGLRFFLNLKKIITSWVFSLFHQAD
;
A
#
# COMPACT_ATOMS: atom_id res chain seq x y z
N PHE A 1 6.51 30.26 11.73
CA PHE A 1 6.60 28.96 12.42
C PHE A 1 8.06 28.57 12.58
N ASN A 2 8.48 28.24 13.78
CA ASN A 2 9.87 27.84 14.06
C ASN A 2 10.04 26.30 14.08
N LYS A 3 8.95 25.57 14.06
CA LYS A 3 8.94 24.09 14.10
C LYS A 3 7.94 23.57 13.06
N ILE A 4 8.37 22.64 12.23
CA ILE A 4 7.53 21.96 11.22
C ILE A 4 7.61 20.46 11.48
N LEU A 5 6.48 19.85 11.79
CA LEU A 5 6.35 18.40 11.92
C LEU A 5 5.67 17.84 10.67
N ILE A 6 6.36 16.92 9.98
CA ILE A 6 5.78 16.17 8.87
C ILE A 6 5.48 14.76 9.38
N THR A 7 4.25 14.28 9.21
CA THR A 7 3.82 12.97 9.71
C THR A 7 2.81 12.34 8.77
N GLY A 8 2.69 11.00 8.78
CA GLY A 8 1.70 10.31 7.98
C GLY A 8 2.13 8.91 7.57
N SER A 9 1.35 8.29 6.70
CA SER A 9 1.58 6.96 6.15
C SER A 9 2.03 6.97 4.67
N ASP A 10 2.02 8.15 4.03
CA ASP A 10 2.46 8.31 2.64
C ASP A 10 3.94 8.73 2.61
N GLU A 11 4.85 7.75 2.59
CA GLU A 11 6.30 8.01 2.56
C GLU A 11 6.74 8.85 1.36
N PRO A 12 6.31 8.58 0.11
CA PRO A 12 6.63 9.45 -1.03
C PRO A 12 6.22 10.89 -0.83
N LEU A 13 5.05 11.14 -0.23
CA LEU A 13 4.57 12.50 0.05
C LEU A 13 5.39 13.17 1.17
N ILE A 14 5.76 12.43 2.21
CA ILE A 14 6.64 12.94 3.27
C ILE A 14 7.98 13.39 2.69
N ILE A 15 8.58 12.57 1.84
CA ILE A 15 9.86 12.90 1.16
C ILE A 15 9.70 14.12 0.25
N TYR A 16 8.61 14.16 -0.51
CA TYR A 16 8.32 15.28 -1.41
C TYR A 16 8.18 16.60 -0.64
N VAL A 17 7.34 16.62 0.41
CA VAL A 17 7.13 17.81 1.26
C VAL A 17 8.42 18.25 1.94
N LYS A 18 9.20 17.29 2.47
CA LYS A 18 10.51 17.58 3.08
C LYS A 18 11.45 18.27 2.09
N ASN A 19 11.59 17.71 0.89
CA ASN A 19 12.44 18.27 -0.14
C ASN A 19 11.95 19.64 -0.61
N PHE A 20 10.64 19.82 -0.77
CA PHE A 20 10.04 21.11 -1.11
C PHE A 20 10.39 22.20 -0.09
N ILE A 21 10.27 21.88 1.20
CA ILE A 21 10.64 22.79 2.29
C ILE A 21 12.13 23.12 2.22
N ILE A 22 13.00 22.12 2.07
CA ILE A 22 14.44 22.33 1.95
C ILE A 22 14.78 23.27 0.80
N GLU A 23 14.20 23.05 -0.37
CA GLU A 23 14.46 23.89 -1.55
C GLU A 23 13.93 25.32 -1.38
N ASP A 24 12.77 25.51 -0.76
CA ASP A 24 12.23 26.85 -0.49
C ASP A 24 13.14 27.62 0.49
N PHE A 25 13.62 26.97 1.54
CA PHE A 25 14.53 27.60 2.50
C PHE A 25 15.93 27.84 1.93
N LYS A 26 16.44 26.99 1.04
CA LYS A 26 17.67 27.27 0.27
C LYS A 26 17.53 28.56 -0.55
N LYS A 27 16.41 28.75 -1.24
CA LYS A 27 16.15 29.99 -2.01
C LYS A 27 16.10 31.24 -1.13
N ARG A 28 15.77 31.08 0.17
CA ARG A 28 15.77 32.18 1.16
C ARG A 28 17.13 32.35 1.88
N ASN A 29 18.20 31.72 1.37
CA ASN A 29 19.56 31.79 1.90
C ASN A 29 19.70 31.23 3.34
N PHE A 30 18.92 30.16 3.66
CA PHE A 30 19.14 29.42 4.90
C PHE A 30 20.25 28.39 4.70
N PHE A 31 21.09 28.24 5.70
CA PHE A 31 22.00 27.09 5.80
C PHE A 31 21.18 25.84 6.16
N ILE A 32 21.41 24.73 5.44
CA ILE A 32 20.67 23.49 5.66
C ILE A 32 21.56 22.51 6.41
N ASP A 33 21.12 22.11 7.62
CA ASP A 33 21.76 21.08 8.41
C ASP A 33 20.84 19.84 8.50
N VAL A 34 21.32 18.72 7.94
CA VAL A 34 20.58 17.45 7.91
C VAL A 34 21.25 16.48 8.86
N SER A 35 20.57 16.13 9.92
CA SER A 35 21.08 15.17 10.92
C SER A 35 20.04 14.12 11.30
N ASN A 36 20.48 12.94 11.73
CA ASN A 36 19.56 11.89 12.18
C ASN A 36 18.92 12.20 13.54
N SER A 37 19.56 13.02 14.36
CA SER A 37 19.06 13.45 15.66
C SER A 37 19.43 14.91 15.92
N PHE A 38 18.53 15.65 16.55
CA PHE A 38 18.81 17.01 16.98
C PHE A 38 19.70 16.96 18.23
N ASN A 39 20.99 17.21 18.06
CA ASN A 39 21.90 17.49 19.16
C ASN A 39 21.92 19.01 19.36
N GLY A 40 21.28 19.50 20.43
CA GLY A 40 21.19 20.93 20.75
C GLY A 40 22.54 21.67 20.86
N ASP A 41 23.63 20.95 20.78
CA ASP A 41 25.02 21.43 20.79
C ASP A 41 25.69 21.46 19.42
N SER A 42 24.94 21.22 18.32
CA SER A 42 25.54 21.42 16.99
C SER A 42 25.94 22.90 16.87
N MET A 43 27.22 23.14 17.02
CA MET A 43 27.88 24.43 16.97
C MET A 43 27.54 25.11 15.64
N GLY A 44 26.54 25.95 15.65
CA GLY A 44 26.52 27.08 14.73
C GLY A 44 27.87 27.79 14.93
N SER A 45 28.64 27.92 13.87
CA SER A 45 29.90 28.67 13.91
C SER A 45 29.68 29.91 14.77
N LEU A 46 30.53 30.12 15.78
CA LEU A 46 30.51 31.28 16.69
C LEU A 46 30.48 32.64 15.97
N PHE A 47 30.59 32.66 14.64
CA PHE A 47 30.71 33.80 13.75
C PHE A 47 29.66 33.93 12.67
N SER A 48 28.65 33.03 12.60
CA SER A 48 27.62 33.12 11.56
C SER A 48 26.28 33.58 12.14
N GLU A 49 25.86 34.78 11.79
CA GLU A 49 24.47 35.29 11.91
C GLU A 49 23.52 34.53 10.93
N ASN A 50 23.92 33.37 10.42
CA ASN A 50 23.19 32.69 9.36
C ASN A 50 21.94 32.00 9.87
N LYS A 51 20.84 32.25 9.21
CA LYS A 51 19.58 31.53 9.38
C LYS A 51 19.80 30.04 9.04
N THR A 52 19.46 29.14 9.96
CA THR A 52 19.70 27.71 9.77
C THR A 52 18.40 26.93 9.78
N LEU A 53 18.22 26.04 8.80
CA LEU A 53 17.18 25.04 8.77
C LEU A 53 17.75 23.69 9.23
N PHE A 54 17.30 23.22 10.38
CA PHE A 54 17.62 21.88 10.87
C PHE A 54 16.59 20.88 10.36
N VAL A 55 17.06 19.84 9.68
CA VAL A 55 16.23 18.75 9.16
C VAL A 55 16.60 17.48 9.88
N VAL A 56 15.69 16.96 10.70
CA VAL A 56 15.95 15.76 11.53
C VAL A 56 14.99 14.63 11.20
N SER A 57 15.48 13.40 11.28
CA SER A 57 14.67 12.19 11.05
C SER A 57 14.07 11.65 12.35
N ASP A 58 14.60 12.00 13.52
CA ASP A 58 14.09 11.58 14.81
C ASP A 58 14.09 12.74 15.82
N PHE A 59 13.02 12.81 16.60
CA PHE A 59 12.82 13.80 17.63
C PHE A 59 13.09 13.16 18.98
N PRO A 60 13.99 13.68 19.81
CA PRO A 60 14.10 13.22 21.18
C PRO A 60 12.81 13.52 21.93
N THR A 61 12.10 12.48 22.35
CA THR A 61 10.76 12.55 22.96
C THR A 61 10.71 13.30 24.30
N ASN A 62 11.86 13.59 24.92
CA ASN A 62 11.94 14.10 26.29
C ASN A 62 12.45 15.54 26.41
N LYS A 63 12.82 16.18 25.31
CA LYS A 63 13.22 17.60 25.34
C LYS A 63 12.67 18.25 24.08
N GLU A 64 11.78 19.23 24.24
CA GLU A 64 11.49 20.14 23.14
C GLU A 64 12.80 20.78 22.69
N PRO A 65 13.22 20.61 21.42
CA PRO A 65 14.38 21.32 20.93
C PRO A 65 14.03 22.81 20.94
N GLN A 66 14.65 23.54 21.84
CA GLN A 66 14.54 24.98 21.87
C GLN A 66 15.64 25.52 20.94
N PRO A 67 15.30 26.22 19.84
CA PRO A 67 16.30 26.97 19.11
C PRO A 67 16.90 28.02 20.05
N LYS A 68 18.22 28.15 20.05
CA LYS A 68 18.89 29.22 20.83
C LYS A 68 18.32 30.57 20.41
N SER A 69 17.99 31.40 21.38
CA SER A 69 17.17 32.61 21.26
C SER A 69 17.63 33.69 20.29
N ASN A 70 18.79 33.57 19.66
CA ASN A 70 19.37 34.58 18.76
C ASN A 70 19.52 34.15 17.31
N THR A 71 19.13 32.95 16.93
CA THR A 71 19.21 32.50 15.54
C THR A 71 17.80 32.16 15.04
N GLN A 72 17.42 32.67 13.87
CA GLN A 72 16.22 32.22 13.17
C GLN A 72 16.47 30.78 12.69
N SER A 73 16.30 29.82 13.59
CA SER A 73 16.43 28.40 13.25
C SER A 73 15.04 27.77 13.15
N ILE A 74 14.84 27.00 12.08
CA ILE A 74 13.61 26.26 11.84
C ILE A 74 13.94 24.79 11.88
N LEU A 75 13.12 24.04 12.59
CA LEU A 75 13.28 22.60 12.74
C LEU A 75 12.20 21.89 11.93
N VAL A 76 12.62 21.01 11.02
CA VAL A 76 11.75 20.11 10.28
C VAL A 76 12.00 18.70 10.75
N ALA A 77 10.97 18.04 11.27
CA ALA A 77 11.06 16.65 11.67
C ALA A 77 10.03 15.79 10.93
N SER A 78 10.43 14.61 10.47
CA SER A 78 9.52 13.61 9.93
C SER A 78 9.39 12.46 10.93
N LEU A 79 8.20 12.30 11.52
CA LEU A 79 7.92 11.29 12.54
C LEU A 79 6.74 10.41 12.14
N ASN A 80 6.88 9.10 12.39
CA ASN A 80 5.81 8.14 12.20
C ASN A 80 5.47 7.40 13.50
N GLY A 81 4.21 6.99 13.65
CA GLY A 81 3.76 6.11 14.71
C GLY A 81 3.55 6.76 16.09
N LYS A 82 3.81 6.01 17.17
CA LYS A 82 3.50 6.41 18.56
C LYS A 82 4.19 7.70 19.01
N LYS A 83 5.37 8.00 18.49
CA LYS A 83 6.12 9.25 18.80
C LYS A 83 5.37 10.50 18.33
N THR A 84 4.65 10.41 17.21
CA THR A 84 3.84 11.51 16.68
C THR A 84 2.74 11.93 17.65
N ASN A 85 2.09 10.95 18.31
CA ASN A 85 0.97 11.19 19.21
C ASN A 85 1.37 12.00 20.47
N SER A 86 2.63 11.96 20.88
CA SER A 86 3.12 12.74 22.01
C SER A 86 3.55 14.16 21.62
N VAL A 87 4.10 14.33 20.42
CA VAL A 87 4.66 15.62 19.96
C VAL A 87 3.61 16.53 19.32
N LYS A 88 2.67 15.93 18.53
CA LYS A 88 1.65 16.67 17.81
C LYS A 88 0.77 17.59 18.69
N PRO A 89 0.24 17.16 19.86
CA PRO A 89 -0.57 18.03 20.72
C PRO A 89 0.19 19.24 21.25
N ALA A 90 1.46 19.07 21.57
CA ALA A 90 2.31 20.16 22.06
C ALA A 90 2.56 21.21 20.97
N LEU A 91 2.82 20.77 19.73
CA LEU A 91 3.04 21.68 18.60
C LEU A 91 1.78 22.42 18.17
N VAL A 92 0.61 21.77 18.24
CA VAL A 92 -0.68 22.42 17.92
C VAL A 92 -1.08 23.46 18.95
N LYS A 93 -0.78 23.21 20.23
CA LYS A 93 -1.03 24.19 21.30
C LYS A 93 -0.14 25.43 21.20
N ASN A 94 1.11 25.25 20.83
CA ASN A 94 2.06 26.32 20.67
C ASN A 94 1.88 26.88 19.24
N LYS A 95 1.29 28.06 19.09
CA LYS A 95 1.10 28.76 17.79
C LYS A 95 2.38 28.93 16.95
N GLU A 96 3.51 28.45 17.41
CA GLU A 96 4.83 28.47 16.75
C GLU A 96 5.10 27.23 15.87
N GLY A 97 4.27 26.17 15.99
CA GLY A 97 4.44 24.91 15.26
C GLY A 97 3.48 24.74 14.10
N LEU A 98 3.95 24.15 13.01
CA LEU A 98 3.16 23.69 11.87
C LEU A 98 3.19 22.17 11.82
N VAL A 99 2.03 21.53 11.69
CA VAL A 99 1.93 20.09 11.47
C VAL A 99 1.42 19.84 10.04
N VAL A 100 2.20 19.10 9.26
CA VAL A 100 1.85 18.69 7.90
C VAL A 100 1.56 17.20 7.91
N GLU A 101 0.32 16.84 7.60
CA GLU A 101 -0.16 15.47 7.60
C GLU A 101 -0.15 14.87 6.19
N CYS A 102 0.66 13.82 6.00
CA CYS A 102 0.88 13.14 4.73
C CYS A 102 0.29 11.73 4.81
N TYR A 103 -1.01 11.59 4.58
CA TYR A 103 -1.70 10.30 4.55
C TYR A 103 -1.99 9.85 3.13
N LEU A 104 -2.06 8.53 2.95
CA LEU A 104 -2.50 7.93 1.70
C LEU A 104 -3.90 8.45 1.34
N LEU A 105 -4.12 8.68 0.05
CA LEU A 105 -5.40 9.15 -0.47
C LEU A 105 -6.51 8.14 -0.20
N SER A 106 -7.60 8.61 0.38
CA SER A 106 -8.86 7.87 0.41
C SER A 106 -9.53 7.90 -0.97
N ARG A 107 -10.52 7.04 -1.19
CA ARG A 107 -11.31 7.04 -2.43
C ARG A 107 -11.89 8.42 -2.75
N SER A 108 -12.47 9.09 -1.75
CA SER A 108 -13.03 10.44 -1.90
C SER A 108 -11.96 11.50 -2.20
N SER A 109 -10.78 11.38 -1.58
CA SER A 109 -9.65 12.29 -1.86
C SER A 109 -9.10 12.09 -3.27
N LYS A 110 -9.00 10.84 -3.76
CA LYS A 110 -8.64 10.55 -5.15
C LYS A 110 -9.65 11.14 -6.13
N GLU A 111 -10.95 10.96 -5.85
CA GLU A 111 -12.01 11.50 -6.69
C GLU A 111 -11.92 13.02 -6.80
N TYR A 112 -11.74 13.70 -5.68
CA TYR A 112 -11.56 15.15 -5.65
C TYR A 112 -10.32 15.59 -6.42
N THR A 113 -9.19 14.93 -6.17
CA THR A 113 -7.91 15.23 -6.85
C THR A 113 -8.02 15.00 -8.36
N LEU A 114 -8.64 13.90 -8.79
CA LEU A 114 -8.81 13.59 -10.21
C LEU A 114 -9.73 14.61 -10.90
N LYS A 115 -10.85 15.01 -10.29
CA LYS A 115 -11.74 16.05 -10.84
C LYS A 115 -11.00 17.36 -11.05
N ASN A 116 -10.28 17.83 -10.04
CA ASN A 116 -9.49 19.06 -10.17
C ASN A 116 -8.39 18.93 -11.25
N TYR A 117 -7.75 17.76 -11.34
CA TYR A 117 -6.71 17.53 -12.34
C TYR A 117 -7.28 17.54 -13.77
N ILE A 118 -8.45 16.93 -13.98
CA ILE A 118 -9.18 16.94 -15.26
C ILE A 118 -9.52 18.38 -15.69
N GLU A 119 -10.05 19.17 -14.77
CA GLU A 119 -10.44 20.57 -15.04
C GLU A 119 -9.21 21.43 -15.41
N VAL A 120 -8.14 21.35 -14.63
CA VAL A 120 -6.94 22.17 -14.84
C VAL A 120 -6.21 21.80 -16.13
N ASN A 121 -6.14 20.51 -16.48
CA ASN A 121 -5.37 20.02 -17.63
C ASN A 121 -6.23 19.72 -18.86
N ASN A 122 -7.54 20.01 -18.83
CA ASN A 122 -8.49 19.71 -19.91
C ASN A 122 -8.45 18.24 -20.38
N LEU A 123 -8.25 17.30 -19.43
CA LEU A 123 -8.16 15.87 -19.72
C LEU A 123 -9.56 15.31 -19.97
N ALA A 124 -9.77 14.61 -21.09
CA ALA A 124 -11.07 14.00 -21.42
C ALA A 124 -11.02 12.48 -21.11
N LEU A 125 -11.76 12.05 -20.08
CA LEU A 125 -11.91 10.66 -19.68
C LEU A 125 -13.36 10.22 -19.81
N SER A 126 -13.60 8.96 -20.24
CA SER A 126 -14.94 8.36 -20.11
C SER A 126 -15.25 8.04 -18.64
N SER A 127 -16.53 7.83 -18.31
CA SER A 127 -16.95 7.47 -16.95
C SER A 127 -16.27 6.20 -16.43
N ASP A 128 -16.17 5.17 -17.27
CA ASP A 128 -15.57 3.89 -16.89
C ASP A 128 -14.06 4.05 -16.60
N VAL A 129 -13.39 4.85 -17.43
CA VAL A 129 -11.98 5.20 -17.25
C VAL A 129 -11.76 6.01 -15.98
N PHE A 130 -12.64 6.97 -15.68
CA PHE A 130 -12.60 7.78 -14.46
C PHE A 130 -12.63 6.89 -13.20
N TRP A 131 -13.57 5.95 -13.13
CA TRP A 131 -13.67 5.05 -11.99
C TRP A 131 -12.54 4.03 -11.94
N TYR A 132 -12.07 3.56 -13.10
CA TYR A 132 -10.90 2.69 -13.17
C TYR A 132 -9.66 3.36 -12.57
N VAL A 133 -9.42 4.63 -12.87
CA VAL A 133 -8.29 5.41 -12.31
C VAL A 133 -8.40 5.50 -10.79
N ILE A 134 -9.59 5.83 -10.25
CA ILE A 134 -9.80 5.92 -8.81
C ILE A 134 -9.52 4.59 -8.11
N GLU A 135 -9.91 3.48 -8.69
CA GLU A 135 -9.81 2.16 -8.07
C GLU A 135 -8.43 1.52 -8.21
N ASN A 136 -7.73 1.78 -9.31
CA ASN A 136 -6.51 1.04 -9.64
C ASN A 136 -5.22 1.86 -9.55
N PHE A 137 -5.26 3.17 -9.56
CA PHE A 137 -4.05 3.99 -9.38
C PHE A 137 -3.59 3.99 -7.93
N ASP A 138 -2.32 4.37 -7.72
CA ASP A 138 -1.69 4.35 -6.39
C ASP A 138 -2.43 5.25 -5.39
N ASN A 139 -2.34 4.90 -4.12
CA ASN A 139 -2.92 5.69 -3.04
C ASN A 139 -1.96 6.79 -2.53
N SER A 140 -0.68 6.74 -2.88
CA SER A 140 0.26 7.83 -2.62
C SER A 140 -0.07 9.03 -3.51
N TYR A 141 -0.21 10.21 -2.92
CA TYR A 141 -0.52 11.43 -3.66
C TYR A 141 0.50 11.72 -4.77
N VAL A 142 1.78 11.60 -4.48
CA VAL A 142 2.86 11.90 -5.43
C VAL A 142 2.85 10.93 -6.60
N VAL A 143 2.65 9.64 -6.32
CA VAL A 143 2.59 8.60 -7.37
C VAL A 143 1.33 8.77 -8.19
N PHE A 144 0.18 9.04 -7.55
CA PHE A 144 -1.09 9.29 -8.21
C PHE A 144 -1.00 10.47 -9.19
N ILE A 145 -0.43 11.60 -8.76
CA ILE A 145 -0.25 12.77 -9.65
C ILE A 145 0.67 12.43 -10.83
N LYS A 146 1.79 11.71 -10.61
CA LYS A 146 2.66 11.28 -11.71
C LYS A 146 1.95 10.36 -12.70
N GLN A 147 1.09 9.47 -12.23
CA GLN A 147 0.28 8.64 -13.11
C GLN A 147 -0.73 9.46 -13.91
N LEU A 148 -1.32 10.51 -13.32
CA LEU A 148 -2.19 11.45 -14.05
C LEU A 148 -1.42 12.30 -15.06
N GLU A 149 -0.20 12.73 -14.74
CA GLU A 149 0.69 13.42 -15.68
C GLU A 149 0.98 12.55 -16.91
N MET A 150 1.23 11.25 -16.73
CA MET A 150 1.40 10.31 -17.85
C MET A 150 0.15 10.23 -18.72
N LEU A 151 -1.05 10.23 -18.13
CA LEU A 151 -2.30 10.27 -18.90
C LEU A 151 -2.46 11.56 -19.69
N SER A 152 -2.05 12.70 -19.13
CA SER A 152 -2.16 14.00 -19.82
C SER A 152 -1.22 14.14 -21.02
N LEU A 153 -0.11 13.39 -21.05
CA LEU A 153 0.78 13.30 -22.21
C LEU A 153 0.14 12.59 -23.42
N TYR A 154 -0.90 11.80 -23.16
CA TYR A 154 -1.66 11.12 -24.20
C TYR A 154 -2.71 12.08 -24.77
N ASN A 155 -2.33 12.95 -25.69
CA ASN A 155 -3.12 14.03 -26.27
C ASN A 155 -4.41 13.61 -26.99
N LYS A 156 -5.09 12.54 -26.54
CA LYS A 156 -6.33 11.99 -27.08
C LYS A 156 -7.32 11.77 -25.94
N LYS A 157 -8.61 11.79 -26.30
CA LYS A 157 -9.65 11.34 -25.39
C LYS A 157 -9.41 9.87 -25.01
N ILE A 158 -9.42 9.58 -23.72
CA ILE A 158 -9.21 8.23 -23.20
C ILE A 158 -10.58 7.61 -22.89
N ASP A 159 -11.06 6.77 -23.77
CA ASP A 159 -12.38 6.15 -23.67
C ASP A 159 -12.31 4.68 -23.20
N LEU A 160 -11.17 4.01 -23.38
CA LEU A 160 -11.01 2.60 -23.08
C LEU A 160 -10.00 2.36 -21.95
N ILE A 161 -10.33 1.47 -21.04
CA ILE A 161 -9.43 1.02 -19.97
C ILE A 161 -8.14 0.43 -20.54
N SER A 162 -8.23 -0.29 -21.67
CA SER A 162 -7.05 -0.86 -22.35
C SER A 162 -6.02 0.20 -22.79
N ASP A 163 -6.42 1.43 -23.01
CA ASP A 163 -5.52 2.52 -23.36
C ASP A 163 -4.75 2.99 -22.13
N ILE A 164 -5.39 3.05 -20.96
CA ILE A 164 -4.70 3.33 -19.70
C ILE A 164 -3.64 2.27 -19.42
N GLU A 165 -3.97 0.99 -19.55
CA GLU A 165 -3.03 -0.11 -19.31
C GLU A 165 -1.78 -0.04 -20.19
N LYS A 166 -1.87 0.59 -21.36
CA LYS A 166 -0.72 0.82 -22.28
C LYS A 166 0.09 2.06 -21.92
N ILE A 167 -0.58 3.11 -21.44
CA ILE A 167 0.03 4.43 -21.15
C ILE A 167 0.67 4.41 -19.77
N THR A 168 -0.06 3.93 -18.81
CA THR A 168 0.41 3.83 -17.45
C THR A 168 0.90 2.40 -17.25
N PHE A 169 2.18 2.24 -16.91
CA PHE A 169 2.62 1.04 -16.21
C PHE A 169 1.96 1.08 -14.81
N VAL A 170 0.61 1.04 -14.79
CA VAL A 170 -0.07 0.61 -13.59
C VAL A 170 0.45 -0.80 -13.41
N ASP A 171 1.41 -0.93 -12.52
CA ASP A 171 1.63 -2.20 -11.87
C ASP A 171 0.24 -2.55 -11.32
N ASN A 172 -0.53 -3.27 -12.11
CA ASN A 172 -1.66 -4.04 -11.63
C ASN A 172 -1.04 -5.13 -10.73
N LYS A 173 -0.36 -4.68 -9.67
CA LYS A 173 -0.22 -5.45 -8.47
C LYS A 173 -1.66 -5.58 -7.97
N ILE A 174 -2.39 -6.47 -8.63
CA ILE A 174 -3.40 -7.23 -7.91
C ILE A 174 -2.63 -7.59 -6.66
N GLU A 175 -2.94 -6.93 -5.57
CA GLU A 175 -2.20 -7.13 -4.33
C GLU A 175 -2.08 -8.63 -4.21
N ILE A 176 -0.86 -9.14 -4.15
CA ILE A 176 -0.58 -10.59 -4.21
C ILE A 176 -1.53 -11.35 -3.28
N ASN A 177 -1.89 -10.68 -2.18
CA ASN A 177 -2.87 -11.13 -1.20
C ASN A 177 -4.30 -11.31 -1.76
N LYS A 178 -4.67 -10.63 -2.85
CA LYS A 178 -6.01 -10.74 -3.47
C LYS A 178 -6.09 -11.81 -4.55
N ILE A 179 -4.98 -12.36 -5.01
CA ILE A 179 -4.95 -13.38 -6.07
C ILE A 179 -5.84 -14.57 -5.69
N PHE A 180 -5.81 -14.99 -4.43
CA PHE A 180 -6.61 -16.08 -3.90
C PHE A 180 -8.10 -15.94 -4.20
N PHE A 181 -8.65 -14.72 -4.15
CA PHE A 181 -10.07 -14.44 -4.38
C PHE A 181 -10.49 -14.52 -5.85
N ASN A 182 -9.53 -14.62 -6.78
CA ASN A 182 -9.85 -14.88 -8.19
C ASN A 182 -10.21 -16.34 -8.48
N ILE A 183 -10.28 -17.20 -7.47
CA ILE A 183 -10.48 -18.66 -7.60
C ILE A 183 -11.77 -19.04 -8.34
N PHE A 184 -12.83 -18.23 -8.27
CA PHE A 184 -14.09 -18.48 -8.97
C PHE A 184 -14.13 -17.89 -10.40
N LYS A 185 -13.15 -17.08 -10.79
CA LYS A 185 -13.08 -16.51 -12.14
C LYS A 185 -12.68 -17.59 -13.16
N GLU A 186 -12.92 -17.33 -14.44
CA GLU A 186 -12.49 -18.22 -15.52
C GLU A 186 -10.98 -18.50 -15.47
N ASN A 187 -10.56 -19.67 -15.97
CA ASN A 187 -9.15 -20.07 -15.89
C ASN A 187 -8.22 -19.08 -16.62
N LYS A 188 -8.67 -18.51 -17.73
CA LYS A 188 -7.90 -17.51 -18.50
C LYS A 188 -7.64 -16.25 -17.65
N ILE A 189 -8.68 -15.74 -16.98
CA ILE A 189 -8.58 -14.56 -16.11
C ILE A 189 -7.69 -14.86 -14.91
N LEU A 190 -7.86 -16.03 -14.29
CA LEU A 190 -7.08 -16.51 -13.17
C LEU A 190 -5.60 -16.63 -13.52
N THR A 191 -5.28 -17.24 -14.67
CA THR A 191 -3.90 -17.40 -15.16
C THR A 191 -3.25 -16.06 -15.43
N ASN A 192 -3.97 -15.15 -16.08
CA ASN A 192 -3.46 -13.80 -16.35
C ASN A 192 -3.22 -13.01 -15.05
N ALA A 193 -4.15 -13.09 -14.09
CA ALA A 193 -4.00 -12.43 -12.80
C ALA A 193 -2.79 -12.97 -12.03
N PHE A 194 -2.58 -14.29 -12.03
CA PHE A 194 -1.44 -14.92 -11.39
C PHE A 194 -0.11 -14.49 -12.03
N ASN A 195 0.00 -14.60 -13.37
CA ASN A 195 1.23 -14.25 -14.09
C ASN A 195 1.57 -12.76 -14.03
N LYS A 196 0.57 -11.86 -13.93
CA LYS A 196 0.80 -10.42 -13.77
C LYS A 196 1.27 -10.03 -12.38
N SER A 197 0.89 -10.79 -11.36
CA SER A 197 1.14 -10.42 -9.96
C SER A 197 2.34 -11.13 -9.33
N ILE A 198 2.71 -12.31 -9.82
CA ILE A 198 3.82 -13.10 -9.30
C ILE A 198 5.02 -12.95 -10.22
N ASN A 199 5.89 -11.99 -9.90
CA ASN A 199 7.06 -11.66 -10.73
C ASN A 199 8.38 -12.18 -10.14
N SER A 200 8.36 -12.63 -8.88
CA SER A 200 9.52 -13.12 -8.17
C SER A 200 9.19 -14.31 -7.27
N LEU A 201 10.22 -15.04 -6.88
CA LEU A 201 10.11 -16.10 -5.88
C LEU A 201 9.56 -15.57 -4.54
N SER A 202 9.91 -14.33 -4.17
CA SER A 202 9.38 -13.67 -2.99
C SER A 202 7.87 -13.46 -3.10
N ASP A 203 7.38 -12.98 -4.24
CA ASP A 203 5.94 -12.78 -4.49
C ASP A 203 5.18 -14.11 -4.39
N PHE A 204 5.77 -15.18 -4.90
CA PHE A 204 5.19 -16.52 -4.78
C PHE A 204 5.04 -16.96 -3.31
N TYR A 205 6.06 -16.73 -2.46
CA TYR A 205 5.93 -17.05 -1.04
C TYR A 205 4.94 -16.15 -0.32
N ILE A 206 4.82 -14.87 -0.69
CA ILE A 206 3.78 -13.98 -0.16
C ILE A 206 2.38 -14.54 -0.50
N PHE A 207 2.16 -14.95 -1.75
CA PHE A 207 0.92 -15.59 -2.18
C PHE A 207 0.60 -16.87 -1.40
N LEU A 208 1.59 -17.76 -1.21
CA LEU A 208 1.40 -18.98 -0.43
C LEU A 208 1.07 -18.69 1.03
N ASN A 209 1.78 -17.76 1.66
CA ASN A 209 1.55 -17.40 3.05
C ASN A 209 0.17 -16.75 3.25
N SER A 210 -0.24 -15.88 2.34
CA SER A 210 -1.60 -15.31 2.36
C SER A 210 -2.66 -16.38 2.18
N THR A 211 -2.44 -17.33 1.27
CA THR A 211 -3.35 -18.47 1.08
C THR A 211 -3.46 -19.32 2.34
N LYS A 212 -2.32 -19.62 3.01
CA LYS A 212 -2.32 -20.35 4.29
C LYS A 212 -3.12 -19.61 5.36
N LEU A 213 -2.91 -18.28 5.48
CA LEU A 213 -3.64 -17.46 6.44
C LEU A 213 -5.16 -17.58 6.24
N TYR A 214 -5.65 -17.47 5.01
CA TYR A 214 -7.09 -17.60 4.75
C TYR A 214 -7.63 -18.99 5.05
N LEU A 215 -6.85 -20.02 4.73
CA LEU A 215 -7.23 -21.40 5.05
C LEU A 215 -7.21 -21.69 6.56
N GLU A 216 -6.31 -21.05 7.32
CA GLU A 216 -6.29 -21.12 8.78
C GLU A 216 -7.51 -20.44 9.39
N ILE A 217 -7.93 -19.29 8.88
CA ILE A 217 -9.18 -18.65 9.30
C ILE A 217 -10.36 -19.59 9.04
N ILE A 218 -10.45 -20.17 7.84
CA ILE A 218 -11.51 -21.14 7.49
C ILE A 218 -11.50 -22.35 8.43
N LYS A 219 -10.32 -22.88 8.74
CA LYS A 219 -10.15 -24.06 9.60
C LYS A 219 -10.58 -23.80 11.05
N ASN A 220 -10.26 -22.60 11.56
CA ASN A 220 -10.41 -22.26 12.97
C ASN A 220 -11.78 -21.60 13.28
N SER A 221 -12.57 -21.29 12.26
CA SER A 221 -13.88 -20.67 12.44
C SER A 221 -14.98 -21.72 12.48
N ASN A 222 -15.89 -21.59 13.45
CA ASN A 222 -17.02 -22.50 13.62
C ASN A 222 -18.24 -22.09 12.77
N ASP A 223 -18.36 -20.80 12.49
CA ASP A 223 -19.45 -20.18 11.75
C ASP A 223 -18.94 -19.01 10.87
N THR A 224 -19.84 -18.47 10.05
CA THR A 224 -19.55 -17.37 9.14
C THR A 224 -19.21 -16.07 9.86
N GLU A 225 -19.76 -15.82 11.05
CA GLU A 225 -19.50 -14.62 11.83
C GLU A 225 -18.08 -14.64 12.39
N SER A 226 -17.67 -15.78 12.98
CA SER A 226 -16.30 -15.96 13.47
C SER A 226 -15.27 -15.92 12.34
N ALA A 227 -15.62 -16.43 11.16
CA ALA A 227 -14.77 -16.35 9.97
C ALA A 227 -14.57 -14.90 9.51
N LEU A 228 -15.63 -14.08 9.49
CA LEU A 228 -15.56 -12.67 9.16
C LEU A 228 -14.86 -11.83 10.23
N TYR A 229 -15.04 -12.16 11.50
CA TYR A 229 -14.36 -11.46 12.59
C TYR A 229 -12.84 -11.56 12.49
N ASN A 230 -12.33 -12.71 12.08
CA ASN A 230 -10.90 -12.98 11.89
C ASN A 230 -10.40 -12.58 10.50
N PHE A 231 -11.30 -12.20 9.59
CA PHE A 231 -10.91 -11.81 8.22
C PHE A 231 -10.21 -10.44 8.21
N PRO A 232 -9.09 -10.29 7.47
CA PRO A 232 -8.35 -9.06 7.46
C PRO A 232 -9.16 -7.86 6.98
N ARG A 233 -9.23 -6.79 7.77
CA ARG A 233 -10.06 -5.61 7.49
C ARG A 233 -9.70 -4.92 6.17
N TYR A 234 -8.43 -4.91 5.78
CA TYR A 234 -7.96 -4.33 4.52
C TYR A 234 -8.43 -5.09 3.28
N LEU A 235 -8.93 -6.34 3.44
CA LEU A 235 -9.50 -7.15 2.37
C LEU A 235 -11.03 -7.19 2.40
N PHE A 236 -11.67 -6.32 3.16
CA PHE A 236 -13.12 -6.41 3.40
C PHE A 236 -13.97 -6.30 2.10
N ALA A 237 -13.41 -5.74 1.02
CA ALA A 237 -14.02 -5.77 -0.30
C ALA A 237 -14.19 -7.19 -0.87
N GLU A 238 -13.36 -8.16 -0.44
CA GLU A 238 -13.38 -9.54 -0.90
C GLU A 238 -14.17 -10.49 0.03
N LYS A 239 -14.86 -9.95 1.05
CA LYS A 239 -15.56 -10.72 2.07
C LYS A 239 -16.55 -11.73 1.51
N ASP A 240 -17.32 -11.34 0.48
CA ASP A 240 -18.37 -12.17 -0.10
C ASP A 240 -17.77 -13.39 -0.85
N VAL A 241 -16.66 -13.17 -1.53
CA VAL A 241 -15.89 -14.23 -2.17
C VAL A 241 -15.28 -15.15 -1.12
N PHE A 242 -14.74 -14.59 -0.04
CA PHE A 242 -14.18 -15.35 1.08
C PHE A 242 -15.26 -16.24 1.74
N LEU A 243 -16.44 -15.72 2.02
CA LEU A 243 -17.56 -16.49 2.57
C LEU A 243 -18.01 -17.61 1.62
N ASN A 244 -18.01 -17.36 0.32
CA ASN A 244 -18.31 -18.40 -0.67
C ASN A 244 -17.26 -19.52 -0.65
N ILE A 245 -15.97 -19.19 -0.46
CA ILE A 245 -14.89 -20.17 -0.27
C ILE A 245 -15.10 -20.95 1.04
N TYR A 246 -15.37 -20.23 2.14
CA TYR A 246 -15.65 -20.83 3.44
C TYR A 246 -16.74 -21.88 3.35
N ASN A 247 -17.90 -21.54 2.80
CA ASN A 247 -19.06 -22.43 2.68
C ASN A 247 -18.80 -23.65 1.77
N LYS A 248 -17.89 -23.53 0.79
CA LYS A 248 -17.54 -24.65 -0.12
C LYS A 248 -16.37 -25.50 0.38
N THR A 249 -15.75 -25.15 1.48
CA THR A 249 -14.54 -25.81 1.99
C THR A 249 -14.88 -26.60 3.24
N ASN A 250 -14.71 -27.91 3.19
CA ASN A 250 -14.86 -28.84 4.33
C ASN A 250 -13.49 -29.36 4.81
N LYS A 251 -13.48 -30.12 5.90
CA LYS A 251 -12.26 -30.70 6.49
C LYS A 251 -11.43 -31.52 5.50
N ASP A 252 -12.10 -32.36 4.68
CA ASP A 252 -11.42 -33.22 3.71
C ASP A 252 -10.75 -32.42 2.61
N LYS A 253 -11.41 -31.37 2.14
CA LYS A 253 -10.82 -30.41 1.18
C LYS A 253 -9.62 -29.67 1.77
N LEU A 254 -9.72 -29.23 3.04
CA LEU A 254 -8.60 -28.58 3.73
C LEU A 254 -7.37 -29.49 3.80
N ILE A 255 -7.55 -30.77 4.18
CA ILE A 255 -6.45 -31.75 4.23
C ILE A 255 -5.78 -31.89 2.85
N LYS A 256 -6.59 -31.99 1.78
CA LYS A 256 -6.06 -32.06 0.40
C LYS A 256 -5.30 -30.81 0.00
N ILE A 257 -5.81 -29.64 0.38
CA ILE A 257 -5.17 -28.36 0.07
C ILE A 257 -3.83 -28.23 0.82
N TYR A 258 -3.78 -28.55 2.11
CA TYR A 258 -2.52 -28.48 2.88
C TYR A 258 -1.46 -29.47 2.34
N LYS A 259 -1.85 -30.69 1.94
CA LYS A 259 -0.94 -31.62 1.26
C LYS A 259 -0.38 -31.02 -0.04
N ASN A 260 -1.23 -30.35 -0.83
CA ASN A 260 -0.77 -29.67 -2.04
C ASN A 260 0.18 -28.51 -1.76
N ILE A 261 -0.10 -27.71 -0.72
CA ILE A 261 0.79 -26.60 -0.31
C ILE A 261 2.17 -27.17 0.06
N SER A 262 2.23 -28.17 0.94
CA SER A 262 3.52 -28.78 1.34
C SER A 262 4.29 -29.36 0.15
N ARG A 263 3.58 -30.00 -0.79
CA ARG A 263 4.20 -30.52 -2.03
C ARG A 263 4.77 -29.41 -2.89
N VAL A 264 4.03 -28.32 -3.09
CA VAL A 264 4.48 -27.19 -3.92
C VAL A 264 5.67 -26.48 -3.28
N GLU A 265 5.66 -26.29 -1.95
CA GLU A 265 6.81 -25.72 -1.24
C GLU A 265 8.07 -26.58 -1.41
N LEU A 266 7.95 -27.90 -1.33
CA LEU A 266 9.06 -28.81 -1.55
C LEU A 266 9.60 -28.70 -2.98
N LEU A 267 8.70 -28.73 -3.98
CA LEU A 267 9.07 -28.63 -5.39
C LEU A 267 9.77 -27.30 -5.72
N VAL A 268 9.26 -26.19 -5.17
CA VAL A 268 9.87 -24.88 -5.39
C VAL A 268 11.22 -24.73 -4.68
N ARG A 269 11.39 -25.33 -3.50
CA ARG A 269 12.71 -25.38 -2.83
C ARG A 269 13.74 -26.16 -3.63
N GLN A 270 13.32 -27.23 -4.30
CA GLN A 270 14.21 -28.05 -5.14
C GLN A 270 14.52 -27.39 -6.49
N ASN A 271 13.56 -26.64 -7.05
CA ASN A 271 13.64 -26.04 -8.38
C ASN A 271 13.06 -24.62 -8.33
N SER A 272 13.80 -23.70 -7.75
CA SER A 272 13.33 -22.33 -7.51
C SER A 272 12.98 -21.57 -8.78
N GLU A 273 13.58 -21.87 -9.91
CA GLU A 273 13.31 -21.26 -11.23
C GLU A 273 11.90 -21.57 -11.75
N LEU A 274 11.31 -22.69 -11.30
CA LEU A 274 10.00 -23.16 -11.75
C LEU A 274 8.84 -22.69 -10.86
N TYR A 275 9.07 -21.72 -9.96
CA TYR A 275 8.07 -21.23 -9.02
C TYR A 275 6.76 -20.80 -9.67
N LEU A 276 6.82 -20.15 -10.84
CA LEU A 276 5.64 -19.73 -11.60
C LEU A 276 4.80 -20.93 -12.06
N ILE A 277 5.44 -21.94 -12.62
CA ILE A 277 4.77 -23.13 -13.15
C ILE A 277 4.13 -23.92 -12.00
N PHE A 278 4.88 -24.16 -10.93
CA PHE A 278 4.37 -24.89 -9.78
C PHE A 278 3.27 -24.09 -9.05
N GLY A 279 3.44 -22.77 -8.93
CA GLY A 279 2.46 -21.88 -8.33
C GLY A 279 1.14 -21.84 -9.10
N LEU A 280 1.20 -21.70 -10.40
CA LEU A 280 0.00 -21.69 -11.25
C LEU A 280 -0.71 -23.05 -11.21
N ARG A 281 0.01 -24.16 -11.29
CA ARG A 281 -0.56 -25.52 -11.14
C ARG A 281 -1.22 -25.69 -9.78
N PHE A 282 -0.57 -25.24 -8.73
CA PHE A 282 -1.16 -25.24 -7.39
C PHE A 282 -2.46 -24.45 -7.35
N PHE A 283 -2.49 -23.24 -7.90
CA PHE A 283 -3.67 -22.39 -7.87
C PHE A 283 -4.85 -22.98 -8.66
N LEU A 284 -4.59 -23.56 -9.84
CA LEU A 284 -5.60 -24.29 -10.62
C LEU A 284 -6.12 -25.53 -9.88
N ASN A 285 -5.25 -26.27 -9.17
CA ASN A 285 -5.66 -27.40 -8.35
C ASN A 285 -6.48 -26.94 -7.14
N LEU A 286 -6.11 -25.85 -6.51
CA LEU A 286 -6.86 -25.23 -5.40
C LEU A 286 -8.27 -24.89 -5.86
N LYS A 287 -8.42 -24.23 -7.01
CA LYS A 287 -9.72 -23.97 -7.62
C LYS A 287 -10.52 -25.27 -7.80
N LYS A 288 -9.92 -26.29 -8.42
CA LYS A 288 -10.57 -27.57 -8.67
C LYS A 288 -11.05 -28.22 -7.37
N ILE A 289 -10.25 -28.20 -6.30
CA ILE A 289 -10.62 -28.79 -5.00
C ILE A 289 -11.79 -28.02 -4.37
N ILE A 290 -11.74 -26.68 -4.36
CA ILE A 290 -12.78 -25.86 -3.73
C ILE A 290 -14.08 -25.91 -4.53
N THR A 291 -14.02 -25.89 -5.85
CA THR A 291 -15.21 -25.88 -6.72
C THR A 291 -15.79 -27.27 -6.99
N SER A 292 -15.06 -28.35 -6.72
CA SER A 292 -15.60 -29.72 -6.89
C SER A 292 -16.78 -29.94 -5.93
N TRP A 293 -17.91 -30.33 -6.49
CA TRP A 293 -19.04 -30.83 -5.72
C TRP A 293 -18.63 -32.13 -5.04
N VAL A 294 -18.87 -32.26 -3.72
CA VAL A 294 -18.74 -33.52 -3.02
C VAL A 294 -19.95 -34.38 -3.43
N PHE A 295 -19.78 -35.21 -4.45
CA PHE A 295 -20.64 -36.37 -4.64
C PHE A 295 -20.33 -37.39 -3.53
N SER A 296 -20.81 -37.16 -2.32
CA SER A 296 -20.75 -38.10 -1.23
C SER A 296 -22.12 -38.20 -0.54
N LEU A 297 -23.15 -38.51 -1.35
CA LEU A 297 -24.47 -38.86 -0.81
C LEU A 297 -25.10 -39.95 -1.66
N PHE A 298 -24.38 -41.01 -2.02
CA PHE A 298 -25.00 -42.27 -2.46
C PHE A 298 -23.96 -43.41 -2.39
N HIS A 299 -23.61 -43.83 -1.19
CA HIS A 299 -23.13 -45.19 -0.86
C HIS A 299 -23.33 -45.45 0.61
N GLN A 300 -24.60 -45.46 1.03
CA GLN A 300 -25.08 -46.14 2.21
C GLN A 300 -26.53 -46.58 1.94
N ALA A 301 -26.68 -47.58 1.13
CA ALA A 301 -27.83 -48.47 1.08
C ALA A 301 -27.37 -49.71 0.28
N ASP A 302 -26.80 -50.67 0.98
CA ASP A 302 -27.02 -52.09 0.85
C ASP A 302 -26.23 -52.78 1.98
#